data_6e5942d22441ae06aa33b4e1aa945cfa
#
_entry.id   6e5942d22441ae06aa33b4e1aa945cfa
#
_cell.length_a   1.000
_cell.length_b   1.000
_cell.length_c   1.000
_cell.angle_alpha   90.00
_cell.angle_beta   90.00
_cell.angle_gamma   90.00
#
_symmetry.space_group_name_H-M   'P 1'
#
loop_
_entity.id
_entity.type
_entity.pdbx_description
1 polymer ?
#
loop_
_entity_poly.entity_id
_entity_poly.type
_entity_poly.pdbx_seq_one_letter_code
_entity_poly.pdbx_strand_id
1 'polypeptide(L)'
;SSPGVWRVAAILNFIADHPGQAFALTDLVRSLKLSRATCHALLTGLVEVGYLYRTSDKTYVLGPALAAIGRTAAEHFSPLQVAKPEMRALADQYDVVCGAYFLEGDMMHLRDRAASASHVAYPVPLGTRMKLRSAQAVVYHAWSRKEAEAWLETATPRPAPDRIELMFEAMAFAREHGFVALIRNPGVVFGDPSPEALTGSETDELPVVPLAKIDPAIVYPVAALMAPVFDERGKVSFTLVMAGFHAQMSGAQALEAGGRLQSACERVSRFVAGRDHEAPETEARLLATA
;
A
#
# COMPACT_ATOMS: atom_id res chain seq x y z
N SER A 1 25.42 -0.52 21.04
CA SER A 1 25.02 -1.42 19.94
C SER A 1 25.70 -2.79 20.12
N SER A 2 25.02 -3.88 19.80
CA SER A 2 25.57 -5.25 19.88
C SER A 2 26.05 -5.71 18.50
N PRO A 3 27.37 -5.78 18.25
CA PRO A 3 27.88 -6.22 16.94
C PRO A 3 27.43 -7.62 16.54
N GLY A 4 27.20 -8.52 17.51
CA GLY A 4 26.70 -9.87 17.26
C GLY A 4 25.30 -9.88 16.67
N VAL A 5 24.38 -9.09 17.22
CA VAL A 5 23.01 -8.95 16.74
C VAL A 5 22.99 -8.39 15.31
N TRP A 6 23.78 -7.34 15.04
CA TRP A 6 23.88 -6.77 13.69
C TRP A 6 24.38 -7.77 12.66
N ARG A 7 25.36 -8.60 12.99
CA ARG A 7 25.88 -9.64 12.10
C ARG A 7 24.85 -10.74 11.82
N VAL A 8 24.11 -11.16 12.86
CA VAL A 8 23.00 -12.12 12.70
C VAL A 8 21.92 -11.53 11.81
N ALA A 9 21.47 -10.31 12.07
CA ALA A 9 20.48 -9.64 11.24
C ALA A 9 20.95 -9.50 9.77
N ALA A 10 22.23 -9.14 9.56
CA ALA A 10 22.79 -9.01 8.22
C ALA A 10 22.76 -10.34 7.44
N ILE A 11 23.06 -11.45 8.10
CA ILE A 11 22.99 -12.80 7.47
C ILE A 11 21.55 -13.14 7.07
N LEU A 12 20.61 -12.98 8.01
CA LEU A 12 19.20 -13.32 7.77
C LEU A 12 18.58 -12.42 6.68
N ASN A 13 18.81 -11.12 6.74
CA ASN A 13 18.30 -10.18 5.75
C ASN A 13 18.91 -10.41 4.37
N PHE A 14 20.22 -10.68 4.29
CA PHE A 14 20.86 -11.00 3.01
C PHE A 14 20.21 -12.19 2.31
N ILE A 15 19.95 -13.28 3.05
CA ILE A 15 19.28 -14.47 2.47
C ILE A 15 17.82 -14.15 2.12
N ALA A 16 17.12 -13.37 2.95
CA ALA A 16 15.73 -12.95 2.71
C ALA A 16 15.59 -12.08 1.46
N ASP A 17 16.56 -11.21 1.17
CA ASP A 17 16.59 -10.33 0.00
C ASP A 17 16.84 -11.08 -1.33
N HIS A 18 17.19 -12.36 -1.26
CA HIS A 18 17.46 -13.22 -2.42
C HIS A 18 16.55 -14.47 -2.42
N PRO A 19 15.23 -14.30 -2.60
CA PRO A 19 14.30 -15.43 -2.52
C PRO A 19 14.59 -16.47 -3.59
N GLY A 20 14.50 -17.75 -3.21
CA GLY A 20 14.78 -18.90 -4.08
C GLY A 20 16.27 -19.21 -4.27
N GLN A 21 17.18 -18.47 -3.62
CA GLN A 21 18.62 -18.75 -3.67
C GLN A 21 19.12 -19.36 -2.35
N ALA A 22 20.13 -20.22 -2.46
CA ALA A 22 20.86 -20.78 -1.34
C ALA A 22 22.34 -20.37 -1.42
N PHE A 23 22.95 -20.07 -0.28
CA PHE A 23 24.29 -19.47 -0.23
C PHE A 23 25.27 -20.36 0.53
N ALA A 24 26.46 -20.57 -0.04
CA ALA A 24 27.55 -21.24 0.67
C ALA A 24 28.19 -20.28 1.70
N LEU A 25 28.91 -20.85 2.68
CA LEU A 25 29.70 -20.07 3.65
C LEU A 25 30.58 -19.01 2.96
N THR A 26 31.25 -19.37 1.87
CA THR A 26 32.16 -18.49 1.12
C THR A 26 31.44 -17.31 0.51
N ASP A 27 30.20 -17.48 0.07
CA ASP A 27 29.38 -16.40 -0.51
C ASP A 27 29.00 -15.38 0.56
N LEU A 28 28.54 -15.86 1.73
CA LEU A 28 28.17 -15.01 2.87
C LEU A 28 29.39 -14.25 3.45
N VAL A 29 30.54 -14.93 3.57
CA VAL A 29 31.79 -14.31 4.00
C VAL A 29 32.16 -13.12 3.09
N ARG A 30 32.12 -13.36 1.77
CA ARG A 30 32.46 -12.34 0.77
C ARG A 30 31.47 -11.18 0.76
N SER A 31 30.16 -11.50 0.72
CA SER A 31 29.09 -10.49 0.59
C SER A 31 28.96 -9.64 1.85
N LEU A 32 29.10 -10.22 3.03
CA LEU A 32 28.91 -9.53 4.31
C LEU A 32 30.24 -9.01 4.92
N LYS A 33 31.37 -9.28 4.26
CA LYS A 33 32.70 -8.86 4.73
C LYS A 33 33.00 -9.34 6.16
N LEU A 34 32.56 -10.54 6.51
CA LEU A 34 32.80 -11.19 7.79
C LEU A 34 34.06 -12.08 7.73
N SER A 35 34.74 -12.27 8.86
CA SER A 35 35.76 -13.30 8.93
C SER A 35 35.13 -14.70 8.78
N ARG A 36 35.87 -15.64 8.17
CA ARG A 36 35.39 -17.01 7.98
C ARG A 36 34.99 -17.68 9.29
N ALA A 37 35.80 -17.48 10.34
CA ALA A 37 35.54 -18.04 11.67
C ALA A 37 34.24 -17.46 12.27
N THR A 38 34.06 -16.13 12.24
CA THR A 38 32.85 -15.47 12.73
C THR A 38 31.61 -15.92 11.96
N CYS A 39 31.67 -15.93 10.63
CA CYS A 39 30.55 -16.34 9.80
C CYS A 39 30.16 -17.79 10.07
N HIS A 40 31.15 -18.70 10.14
CA HIS A 40 30.89 -20.10 10.44
C HIS A 40 30.24 -20.31 11.81
N ALA A 41 30.73 -19.64 12.86
CA ALA A 41 30.16 -19.76 14.20
C ALA A 41 28.69 -19.26 14.23
N LEU A 42 28.40 -18.11 13.59
CA LEU A 42 27.04 -17.58 13.51
C LEU A 42 26.10 -18.51 12.72
N LEU A 43 26.53 -19.02 11.58
CA LEU A 43 25.73 -19.95 10.77
C LEU A 43 25.44 -21.24 11.53
N THR A 44 26.42 -21.79 12.26
CA THR A 44 26.22 -22.99 13.09
C THR A 44 25.16 -22.72 14.16
N GLY A 45 25.27 -21.63 14.92
CA GLY A 45 24.29 -21.29 15.94
C GLY A 45 22.90 -21.01 15.37
N LEU A 46 22.80 -20.35 14.21
CA LEU A 46 21.51 -20.10 13.54
C LEU A 46 20.85 -21.39 13.03
N VAL A 47 21.62 -22.38 12.61
CA VAL A 47 21.11 -23.71 12.26
C VAL A 47 20.63 -24.46 13.51
N GLU A 48 21.37 -24.41 14.61
CA GLU A 48 21.00 -25.05 15.88
C GLU A 48 19.66 -24.55 16.43
N VAL A 49 19.37 -23.25 16.30
CA VAL A 49 18.09 -22.67 16.73
C VAL A 49 16.99 -22.72 15.66
N GLY A 50 17.27 -23.30 14.48
CA GLY A 50 16.31 -23.45 13.39
C GLY A 50 16.01 -22.19 12.59
N TYR A 51 16.80 -21.11 12.74
CA TYR A 51 16.67 -19.87 11.97
C TYR A 51 17.26 -19.99 10.57
N LEU A 52 18.23 -20.89 10.41
CA LEU A 52 18.74 -21.30 9.12
C LEU A 52 18.58 -22.82 8.97
N TYR A 53 18.53 -23.26 7.73
CA TYR A 53 18.61 -24.67 7.34
C TYR A 53 19.83 -24.84 6.42
N ARG A 54 20.64 -25.85 6.73
CA ARG A 54 21.79 -26.22 5.89
C ARG A 54 21.39 -27.38 4.96
N THR A 55 21.44 -27.10 3.67
CA THR A 55 21.09 -28.09 2.64
C THR A 55 22.14 -29.19 2.52
N SER A 56 21.81 -30.27 1.79
CA SER A 56 22.73 -31.33 1.44
C SER A 56 23.99 -30.84 0.71
N ASP A 57 23.84 -29.78 -0.09
CA ASP A 57 24.93 -29.13 -0.86
C ASP A 57 25.78 -28.17 -0.02
N LYS A 58 25.59 -28.16 1.29
CA LYS A 58 26.32 -27.31 2.24
C LYS A 58 26.05 -25.81 2.03
N THR A 59 24.89 -25.46 1.49
CA THR A 59 24.40 -24.10 1.39
C THR A 59 23.38 -23.81 2.49
N TYR A 60 23.06 -22.53 2.71
CA TYR A 60 22.18 -22.06 3.76
C TYR A 60 20.97 -21.35 3.16
N VAL A 61 19.79 -21.62 3.72
CA VAL A 61 18.52 -20.97 3.45
C VAL A 61 17.85 -20.61 4.77
N LEU A 62 16.82 -19.75 4.74
CA LEU A 62 16.05 -19.42 5.94
C LEU A 62 15.35 -20.67 6.49
N GLY A 63 15.42 -20.83 7.82
CA GLY A 63 14.87 -21.98 8.52
C GLY A 63 13.41 -21.82 8.95
N PRO A 64 12.71 -22.91 9.24
CA PRO A 64 11.27 -22.92 9.55
C PRO A 64 10.91 -22.19 10.86
N ALA A 65 11.83 -22.06 11.82
CA ALA A 65 11.58 -21.34 13.06
C ALA A 65 11.25 -19.86 12.80
N LEU A 66 11.83 -19.24 11.77
CA LEU A 66 11.52 -17.86 11.38
C LEU A 66 10.09 -17.71 10.88
N ALA A 67 9.51 -18.74 10.25
CA ALA A 67 8.12 -18.68 9.78
C ALA A 67 7.13 -18.60 10.96
N ALA A 68 7.41 -19.29 12.07
CA ALA A 68 6.59 -19.21 13.29
C ALA A 68 6.68 -17.82 13.94
N ILE A 69 7.89 -17.30 14.09
CA ILE A 69 8.14 -15.96 14.63
C ILE A 69 7.48 -14.89 13.75
N GLY A 70 7.66 -15.01 12.42
CA GLY A 70 7.09 -14.09 11.45
C GLY A 70 5.56 -14.07 11.45
N ARG A 71 4.88 -15.22 11.63
CA ARG A 71 3.41 -15.26 11.76
C ARG A 71 2.93 -14.45 12.95
N THR A 72 3.51 -14.64 14.12
CA THR A 72 3.15 -13.89 15.32
C THR A 72 3.41 -12.39 15.16
N ALA A 73 4.55 -12.03 14.55
CA ALA A 73 4.84 -10.63 14.25
C ALA A 73 3.82 -10.03 13.28
N ALA A 74 3.43 -10.77 12.22
CA ALA A 74 2.46 -10.32 11.24
C ALA A 74 1.03 -10.15 11.81
N GLU A 75 0.66 -10.96 12.81
CA GLU A 75 -0.60 -10.79 13.54
C GLU A 75 -0.64 -9.45 14.29
N HIS A 76 0.50 -9.03 14.84
CA HIS A 76 0.62 -7.79 15.60
C HIS A 76 0.79 -6.56 14.71
N PHE A 77 1.57 -6.67 13.65
CA PHE A 77 1.89 -5.58 12.70
C PHE A 77 1.27 -5.83 11.31
N SER A 78 -0.04 -6.15 11.26
CA SER A 78 -0.71 -6.19 9.96
C SER A 78 -0.64 -4.80 9.29
N PRO A 79 -0.51 -4.72 7.95
CA PRO A 79 -0.43 -3.44 7.25
C PRO A 79 -1.56 -2.47 7.58
N LEU A 80 -2.77 -3.00 7.80
CA LEU A 80 -3.93 -2.21 8.17
C LEU A 80 -3.79 -1.60 9.58
N GLN A 81 -3.28 -2.35 10.56
CA GLN A 81 -3.06 -1.84 11.92
C GLN A 81 -2.01 -0.72 11.91
N VAL A 82 -0.93 -0.90 11.15
CA VAL A 82 0.13 0.13 10.99
C VAL A 82 -0.41 1.37 10.28
N ALA A 83 -1.37 1.23 9.36
CA ALA A 83 -1.96 2.34 8.63
C ALA A 83 -2.94 3.19 9.46
N LYS A 84 -3.55 2.64 10.53
CA LYS A 84 -4.57 3.35 11.33
C LYS A 84 -4.15 4.72 11.84
N PRO A 85 -2.99 4.90 12.47
CA PRO A 85 -2.52 6.22 12.92
C PRO A 85 -2.34 7.21 11.77
N GLU A 86 -1.81 6.76 10.64
CA GLU A 86 -1.66 7.59 9.44
C GLU A 86 -3.02 8.03 8.88
N MET A 87 -3.98 7.10 8.82
CA MET A 87 -5.34 7.41 8.40
C MET A 87 -5.99 8.46 9.32
N ARG A 88 -5.78 8.35 10.63
CA ARG A 88 -6.30 9.31 11.61
C ARG A 88 -5.69 10.69 11.40
N ALA A 89 -4.36 10.76 11.25
CA ALA A 89 -3.64 12.01 11.04
C ALA A 89 -4.09 12.71 9.74
N LEU A 90 -4.24 11.98 8.65
CA LEU A 90 -4.70 12.51 7.36
C LEU A 90 -6.15 13.01 7.45
N ALA A 91 -7.05 12.24 8.11
CA ALA A 91 -8.44 12.62 8.28
C ALA A 91 -8.58 13.93 9.05
N ASP A 92 -7.83 14.08 10.13
CA ASP A 92 -7.86 15.29 10.97
C ASP A 92 -7.19 16.48 10.29
N GLN A 93 -6.07 16.28 9.59
CA GLN A 93 -5.34 17.36 8.92
C GLN A 93 -6.12 17.98 7.77
N TYR A 94 -6.82 17.18 6.98
CA TYR A 94 -7.52 17.63 5.77
C TYR A 94 -9.02 17.74 5.95
N ASP A 95 -9.54 17.48 7.14
CA ASP A 95 -10.98 17.46 7.43
C ASP A 95 -11.76 16.59 6.44
N VAL A 96 -11.38 15.31 6.37
CA VAL A 96 -11.90 14.31 5.41
C VAL A 96 -12.16 12.97 6.09
N VAL A 97 -12.63 12.01 5.30
CA VAL A 97 -12.59 10.58 5.64
C VAL A 97 -11.41 9.95 4.93
N CYS A 98 -10.58 9.22 5.66
CA CYS A 98 -9.53 8.37 5.11
C CYS A 98 -9.95 6.90 5.28
N GLY A 99 -10.20 6.20 4.18
CA GLY A 99 -10.64 4.81 4.15
C GLY A 99 -9.57 3.88 3.61
N ALA A 100 -9.49 2.65 4.15
CA ALA A 100 -8.64 1.57 3.65
C ALA A 100 -9.48 0.59 2.82
N TYR A 101 -9.18 0.52 1.52
CA TYR A 101 -9.91 -0.31 0.56
C TYR A 101 -9.02 -1.44 0.03
N PHE A 102 -9.49 -2.66 0.18
CA PHE A 102 -8.87 -3.88 -0.33
C PHE A 102 -9.55 -4.32 -1.62
N LEU A 103 -8.76 -4.75 -2.59
CA LEU A 103 -9.30 -5.33 -3.82
C LEU A 103 -9.46 -6.84 -3.64
N GLU A 104 -10.69 -7.32 -3.73
CA GLU A 104 -11.08 -8.72 -3.63
C GLU A 104 -11.79 -9.14 -4.92
N GLY A 105 -11.04 -9.75 -5.84
CA GLY A 105 -11.52 -9.97 -7.21
C GLY A 105 -11.72 -8.65 -7.94
N ASP A 106 -12.94 -8.34 -8.32
CA ASP A 106 -13.34 -7.09 -8.98
C ASP A 106 -14.08 -6.11 -8.02
N MET A 107 -14.04 -6.38 -6.71
CA MET A 107 -14.72 -5.60 -5.69
C MET A 107 -13.73 -4.88 -4.79
N MET A 108 -13.90 -3.58 -4.60
CA MET A 108 -13.25 -2.78 -3.57
C MET A 108 -14.00 -2.93 -2.24
N HIS A 109 -13.34 -3.35 -1.20
CA HIS A 109 -13.91 -3.57 0.12
C HIS A 109 -13.34 -2.59 1.14
N LEU A 110 -14.18 -1.71 1.70
CA LEU A 110 -13.81 -0.81 2.80
C LEU A 110 -13.69 -1.60 4.11
N ARG A 111 -12.46 -1.83 4.56
CA ARG A 111 -12.20 -2.61 5.79
C ARG A 111 -11.96 -1.77 7.02
N ASP A 112 -11.50 -0.53 6.86
CA ASP A 112 -11.31 0.40 7.97
C ASP A 112 -11.40 1.85 7.48
N ARG A 113 -11.70 2.77 8.40
CA ARG A 113 -11.76 4.20 8.11
C ARG A 113 -11.49 5.04 9.34
N ALA A 114 -10.93 6.23 9.11
CA ALA A 114 -10.85 7.31 10.05
C ALA A 114 -11.63 8.51 9.48
N ALA A 115 -12.54 9.09 10.25
CA ALA A 115 -13.30 10.27 9.83
C ALA A 115 -12.96 11.43 10.75
N SER A 116 -12.78 12.64 10.20
CA SER A 116 -12.71 13.85 11.00
C SER A 116 -14.02 14.11 11.74
N ALA A 117 -13.99 15.01 12.70
CA ALA A 117 -15.18 15.33 13.51
C ALA A 117 -16.38 15.83 12.68
N SER A 118 -16.13 16.54 11.58
CA SER A 118 -17.16 17.03 10.66
C SER A 118 -17.76 15.93 9.78
N HIS A 119 -17.14 14.75 9.70
CA HIS A 119 -17.51 13.64 8.83
C HIS A 119 -18.03 12.40 9.58
N VAL A 120 -18.47 12.54 10.83
CA VAL A 120 -18.99 11.41 11.62
C VAL A 120 -20.15 10.69 10.92
N ALA A 121 -20.96 11.43 10.16
CA ALA A 121 -22.09 10.89 9.39
C ALA A 121 -21.76 10.59 7.92
N TYR A 122 -20.49 10.36 7.58
CA TYR A 122 -20.10 10.06 6.20
C TYR A 122 -20.86 8.81 5.68
N PRO A 123 -21.46 8.87 4.48
CA PRO A 123 -22.51 7.94 4.05
C PRO A 123 -22.02 6.55 3.64
N VAL A 124 -20.71 6.30 3.57
CA VAL A 124 -20.16 4.99 3.21
C VAL A 124 -19.90 4.16 4.46
N PRO A 125 -20.73 3.15 4.77
CA PRO A 125 -20.54 2.32 5.96
C PRO A 125 -19.29 1.46 5.88
N LEU A 126 -18.72 1.15 7.05
CA LEU A 126 -17.65 0.15 7.14
C LEU A 126 -18.16 -1.20 6.63
N GLY A 127 -17.34 -1.91 5.86
CA GLY A 127 -17.72 -3.17 5.21
C GLY A 127 -18.37 -3.00 3.83
N THR A 128 -18.58 -1.76 3.35
CA THR A 128 -19.11 -1.52 2.00
C THR A 128 -18.20 -2.15 0.94
N ARG A 129 -18.86 -2.82 -0.02
CA ARG A 129 -18.22 -3.40 -1.21
C ARG A 129 -18.70 -2.64 -2.45
N MET A 130 -17.77 -2.23 -3.27
CA MET A 130 -18.05 -1.50 -4.50
C MET A 130 -17.32 -2.15 -5.66
N LYS A 131 -17.97 -2.23 -6.81
CA LYS A 131 -17.34 -2.78 -8.01
C LYS A 131 -16.23 -1.85 -8.49
N LEU A 132 -15.07 -2.44 -8.83
CA LEU A 132 -13.95 -1.69 -9.40
C LEU A 132 -14.33 -1.14 -10.77
N ARG A 133 -14.19 0.16 -10.96
CA ARG A 133 -14.41 0.87 -12.23
C ARG A 133 -13.10 1.42 -12.76
N SER A 134 -13.06 1.85 -14.02
CA SER A 134 -11.85 2.34 -14.67
C SER A 134 -11.14 3.46 -13.90
N ALA A 135 -11.90 4.36 -13.29
CA ALA A 135 -11.32 5.46 -12.50
C ALA A 135 -10.55 4.98 -11.28
N GLN A 136 -11.10 4.03 -10.51
CA GLN A 136 -10.41 3.47 -9.34
C GLN A 136 -9.40 2.38 -9.70
N ALA A 137 -9.56 1.70 -10.83
CA ALA A 137 -8.61 0.70 -11.31
C ALA A 137 -7.20 1.28 -11.52
N VAL A 138 -7.10 2.59 -11.77
CA VAL A 138 -5.83 3.29 -11.91
C VAL A 138 -4.90 3.01 -10.72
N VAL A 139 -5.35 3.18 -9.48
CA VAL A 139 -4.48 3.03 -8.29
C VAL A 139 -4.06 1.58 -8.04
N TYR A 140 -4.87 0.60 -8.43
CA TYR A 140 -4.53 -0.81 -8.24
C TYR A 140 -3.60 -1.35 -9.33
N HIS A 141 -3.76 -0.90 -10.56
CA HIS A 141 -3.11 -1.49 -11.73
C HIS A 141 -2.05 -0.61 -12.41
N ALA A 142 -1.81 0.61 -11.89
CA ALA A 142 -0.78 1.52 -12.45
C ALA A 142 0.63 0.89 -12.49
N TRP A 143 0.91 -0.06 -11.63
CA TRP A 143 2.23 -0.62 -11.38
C TRP A 143 2.56 -1.84 -12.25
N SER A 144 1.57 -2.40 -12.95
CA SER A 144 1.73 -3.53 -13.86
C SER A 144 0.81 -3.41 -15.07
N ARG A 145 1.38 -3.10 -16.22
CA ARG A 145 0.62 -3.03 -17.47
C ARG A 145 -0.10 -4.34 -17.78
N LYS A 146 0.55 -5.46 -17.51
CA LYS A 146 -0.05 -6.80 -17.70
C LYS A 146 -1.30 -7.00 -16.84
N GLU A 147 -1.27 -6.56 -15.58
CA GLU A 147 -2.44 -6.65 -14.69
C GLU A 147 -3.57 -5.71 -15.12
N ALA A 148 -3.23 -4.49 -15.59
CA ALA A 148 -4.20 -3.56 -16.14
C ALA A 148 -4.92 -4.11 -17.39
N GLU A 149 -4.17 -4.69 -18.32
CA GLU A 149 -4.72 -5.32 -19.53
C GLU A 149 -5.58 -6.55 -19.19
N ALA A 150 -5.13 -7.41 -18.27
CA ALA A 150 -5.91 -8.55 -17.80
C ALA A 150 -7.21 -8.14 -17.11
N TRP A 151 -7.19 -7.07 -16.32
CA TRP A 151 -8.42 -6.53 -15.73
C TRP A 151 -9.39 -6.03 -16.80
N LEU A 152 -8.91 -5.31 -17.82
CA LEU A 152 -9.75 -4.81 -18.92
C LEU A 152 -10.44 -5.92 -19.73
N GLU A 153 -9.84 -7.10 -19.82
CA GLU A 153 -10.45 -8.26 -20.49
C GLU A 153 -11.66 -8.79 -19.72
N THR A 154 -11.66 -8.65 -18.40
CA THR A 154 -12.71 -9.18 -17.50
C THR A 154 -13.66 -8.11 -16.97
N ALA A 155 -13.33 -6.83 -17.14
CA ALA A 155 -14.11 -5.71 -16.64
C ALA A 155 -15.56 -5.73 -17.15
N THR A 156 -16.52 -5.64 -16.22
CA THR A 156 -17.95 -5.65 -16.53
C THR A 156 -18.66 -4.57 -15.72
N PRO A 157 -19.24 -3.55 -16.36
CA PRO A 157 -19.19 -3.27 -17.80
C PRO A 157 -17.77 -2.94 -18.28
N ARG A 158 -17.48 -3.22 -19.55
CA ARG A 158 -16.22 -2.86 -20.16
C ARG A 158 -16.16 -1.34 -20.33
N PRO A 159 -15.08 -0.67 -19.92
CA PRO A 159 -14.93 0.77 -20.13
C PRO A 159 -14.94 1.13 -21.63
N ALA A 160 -15.49 2.30 -21.95
CA ALA A 160 -15.41 2.86 -23.29
C ALA A 160 -13.96 3.21 -23.69
N PRO A 161 -13.63 3.24 -24.99
CA PRO A 161 -12.25 3.44 -25.46
C PRO A 161 -11.59 4.72 -24.90
N ASP A 162 -12.32 5.84 -24.84
CA ASP A 162 -11.85 7.10 -24.26
C ASP A 162 -11.56 6.98 -22.76
N ARG A 163 -12.31 6.17 -22.03
CA ARG A 163 -12.07 5.87 -20.61
C ARG A 163 -10.83 4.99 -20.42
N ILE A 164 -10.60 4.04 -21.32
CA ILE A 164 -9.40 3.21 -21.31
C ILE A 164 -8.15 4.06 -21.57
N GLU A 165 -8.21 4.98 -22.53
CA GLU A 165 -7.12 5.90 -22.82
C GLU A 165 -6.80 6.78 -21.61
N LEU A 166 -7.81 7.43 -21.04
CA LEU A 166 -7.67 8.26 -19.83
C LEU A 166 -7.12 7.45 -18.64
N MET A 167 -7.56 6.19 -18.48
CA MET A 167 -7.06 5.29 -17.44
C MET A 167 -5.54 5.08 -17.57
N PHE A 168 -5.03 4.81 -18.78
CA PHE A 168 -3.60 4.61 -18.99
C PHE A 168 -2.79 5.89 -18.82
N GLU A 169 -3.31 7.03 -19.24
CA GLU A 169 -2.69 8.34 -18.99
C GLU A 169 -2.62 8.64 -17.48
N ALA A 170 -3.72 8.42 -16.75
CA ALA A 170 -3.74 8.57 -15.30
C ALA A 170 -2.82 7.59 -14.57
N MET A 171 -2.64 6.37 -15.10
CA MET A 171 -1.64 5.42 -14.59
C MET A 171 -0.21 5.94 -14.75
N ALA A 172 0.10 6.66 -15.83
CA ALA A 172 1.39 7.29 -15.98
C ALA A 172 1.61 8.38 -14.92
N PHE A 173 0.62 9.23 -14.68
CA PHE A 173 0.63 10.21 -13.59
C PHE A 173 0.82 9.53 -12.22
N ALA A 174 0.07 8.44 -11.95
CA ALA A 174 0.17 7.71 -10.70
C ALA A 174 1.57 7.13 -10.45
N ARG A 175 2.24 6.61 -11.49
CA ARG A 175 3.62 6.13 -11.37
C ARG A 175 4.63 7.24 -11.07
N GLU A 176 4.40 8.43 -11.60
CA GLU A 176 5.26 9.58 -11.39
C GLU A 176 5.09 10.20 -9.99
N HIS A 177 3.85 10.30 -9.51
CA HIS A 177 3.50 11.03 -8.29
C HIS A 177 3.18 10.13 -7.09
N GLY A 178 2.93 8.84 -7.31
CA GLY A 178 2.61 7.87 -6.26
C GLY A 178 1.18 7.93 -5.74
N PHE A 179 0.30 8.72 -6.37
CA PHE A 179 -1.11 8.80 -6.03
C PHE A 179 -2.00 9.07 -7.25
N VAL A 180 -3.30 8.91 -7.07
CA VAL A 180 -4.34 9.20 -8.07
C VAL A 180 -5.26 10.27 -7.52
N ALA A 181 -5.60 11.26 -8.33
CA ALA A 181 -6.63 12.24 -8.02
C ALA A 181 -7.89 11.96 -8.86
N LEU A 182 -9.02 11.82 -8.20
CA LEU A 182 -10.33 11.72 -8.84
C LEU A 182 -11.06 13.04 -8.67
N ILE A 183 -11.57 13.58 -9.77
CA ILE A 183 -12.42 14.77 -9.76
C ILE A 183 -13.87 14.40 -10.08
N ARG A 184 -14.81 15.23 -9.63
CA ARG A 184 -16.22 15.09 -9.97
C ARG A 184 -16.40 15.33 -11.46
N ASN A 185 -17.10 14.41 -12.11
CA ASN A 185 -17.44 14.56 -13.52
C ASN A 185 -18.52 15.66 -13.68
N PRO A 186 -18.23 16.75 -14.38
CA PRO A 186 -19.16 17.87 -14.51
C PRO A 186 -20.46 17.53 -15.26
N GLY A 187 -20.47 16.42 -16.02
CA GLY A 187 -21.64 15.95 -16.78
C GLY A 187 -22.62 15.08 -15.98
N VAL A 188 -22.27 14.68 -14.77
CA VAL A 188 -23.10 13.80 -13.92
C VAL A 188 -23.65 14.58 -12.74
N VAL A 189 -24.99 14.71 -12.70
CA VAL A 189 -25.65 15.28 -11.52
C VAL A 189 -25.50 14.31 -10.37
N PHE A 190 -24.78 14.75 -9.31
CA PHE A 190 -24.75 14.00 -8.07
C PHE A 190 -26.18 13.92 -7.48
N GLY A 191 -26.80 12.75 -7.60
CA GLY A 191 -27.76 12.30 -6.62
C GLY A 191 -27.03 12.00 -5.30
N ASP A 192 -27.78 11.77 -4.25
CA ASP A 192 -27.27 11.34 -2.94
C ASP A 192 -26.16 10.28 -3.13
N PRO A 193 -24.96 10.39 -2.56
CA PRO A 193 -23.88 9.41 -2.67
C PRO A 193 -24.23 8.15 -1.89
N SER A 194 -25.39 7.55 -2.16
CA SER A 194 -25.76 6.27 -1.57
C SER A 194 -24.79 5.18 -2.07
N PRO A 195 -24.47 4.18 -1.25
CA PRO A 195 -23.68 3.04 -1.69
C PRO A 195 -24.26 2.38 -2.96
N GLU A 196 -25.57 2.41 -3.13
CA GLU A 196 -26.28 1.87 -4.29
C GLU A 196 -25.97 2.67 -5.57
N ALA A 197 -25.84 3.99 -5.49
CA ALA A 197 -25.45 4.82 -6.64
C ALA A 197 -24.00 4.56 -7.07
N LEU A 198 -23.12 4.14 -6.13
CA LEU A 198 -21.74 3.77 -6.40
C LEU A 198 -21.59 2.31 -6.87
N THR A 199 -22.55 1.44 -6.56
CA THR A 199 -22.46 -0.01 -6.82
C THR A 199 -23.36 -0.48 -7.97
N GLY A 200 -24.40 0.28 -8.35
CA GLY A 200 -25.49 -0.17 -9.20
C GLY A 200 -25.48 0.30 -10.65
N SER A 201 -24.47 1.06 -11.11
CA SER A 201 -24.43 1.52 -12.49
C SER A 201 -24.15 0.36 -13.46
N GLU A 202 -25.01 0.15 -14.44
CA GLU A 202 -24.79 -0.79 -15.55
C GLU A 202 -23.70 -0.31 -16.52
N THR A 203 -23.25 0.94 -16.38
CA THR A 203 -22.20 1.55 -17.20
C THR A 203 -20.94 1.77 -16.36
N ASP A 204 -19.79 1.94 -17.01
CA ASP A 204 -18.55 2.36 -16.34
C ASP A 204 -18.56 3.87 -16.01
N GLU A 205 -19.64 4.55 -16.29
CA GLU A 205 -19.81 5.97 -16.01
C GLU A 205 -19.97 6.21 -14.51
N LEU A 206 -18.86 6.53 -13.87
CA LEU A 206 -18.87 7.01 -12.50
C LEU A 206 -19.02 8.53 -12.48
N PRO A 207 -19.57 9.07 -11.39
CA PRO A 207 -19.60 10.51 -11.16
C PRO A 207 -18.20 11.11 -10.95
N VAL A 208 -17.14 10.32 -11.15
CA VAL A 208 -15.74 10.73 -10.99
C VAL A 208 -14.89 10.28 -12.17
N VAL A 209 -13.87 11.05 -12.48
CA VAL A 209 -12.85 10.74 -13.49
C VAL A 209 -11.45 10.96 -12.90
N PRO A 210 -10.47 10.13 -13.29
CA PRO A 210 -9.10 10.33 -12.85
C PRO A 210 -8.44 11.49 -13.61
N LEU A 211 -7.56 12.23 -12.95
CA LEU A 211 -6.71 13.21 -13.60
C LEU A 211 -5.44 12.56 -14.14
N ALA A 212 -5.16 12.79 -15.41
CA ALA A 212 -3.90 12.41 -16.05
C ALA A 212 -2.81 13.49 -15.86
N LYS A 213 -3.20 14.69 -15.44
CA LYS A 213 -2.32 15.83 -15.20
C LYS A 213 -2.96 16.78 -14.19
N ILE A 214 -2.14 17.36 -13.33
CA ILE A 214 -2.56 18.41 -12.40
C ILE A 214 -1.76 19.68 -12.70
N ASP A 215 -2.46 20.76 -13.06
CA ASP A 215 -1.87 22.08 -13.15
C ASP A 215 -2.01 22.78 -11.77
N PRO A 216 -0.90 23.19 -11.14
CA PRO A 216 -0.95 23.81 -9.80
C PRO A 216 -1.85 25.05 -9.72
N ALA A 217 -2.03 25.80 -10.82
CA ALA A 217 -2.79 27.03 -10.87
C ALA A 217 -4.30 26.85 -11.09
N ILE A 218 -4.72 25.67 -11.55
CA ILE A 218 -6.13 25.37 -11.82
C ILE A 218 -6.82 24.88 -10.54
N VAL A 219 -8.08 25.22 -10.40
CA VAL A 219 -8.95 24.76 -9.31
C VAL A 219 -9.74 23.53 -9.77
N TYR A 220 -9.70 22.46 -8.98
CA TYR A 220 -10.33 21.17 -9.29
C TYR A 220 -11.42 20.82 -8.27
N PRO A 221 -12.55 20.24 -8.72
CA PRO A 221 -13.57 19.67 -7.85
C PRO A 221 -13.14 18.26 -7.39
N VAL A 222 -12.08 18.18 -6.58
CA VAL A 222 -11.52 16.90 -6.13
C VAL A 222 -12.55 16.12 -5.33
N ALA A 223 -12.83 14.88 -5.76
CA ALA A 223 -13.73 13.96 -5.09
C ALA A 223 -12.97 13.02 -4.14
N ALA A 224 -11.81 12.53 -4.58
CA ALA A 224 -10.96 11.66 -3.80
C ALA A 224 -9.49 11.74 -4.24
N LEU A 225 -8.59 11.47 -3.28
CA LEU A 225 -7.18 11.18 -3.52
C LEU A 225 -6.93 9.75 -3.04
N MET A 226 -6.21 8.95 -3.85
CA MET A 226 -5.98 7.54 -3.59
C MET A 226 -4.49 7.23 -3.73
N ALA A 227 -3.92 6.46 -2.80
CA ALA A 227 -2.54 6.00 -2.91
C ALA A 227 -2.41 4.53 -2.45
N PRO A 228 -1.49 3.75 -3.04
CA PRO A 228 -1.32 2.35 -2.73
C PRO A 228 -0.42 2.14 -1.52
N VAL A 229 -0.75 1.13 -0.72
CA VAL A 229 0.16 0.50 0.23
C VAL A 229 0.64 -0.80 -0.41
N PHE A 230 1.96 -0.94 -0.56
CA PHE A 230 2.57 -2.12 -1.17
C PHE A 230 2.92 -3.17 -0.13
N ASP A 231 2.82 -4.43 -0.54
CA ASP A 231 3.37 -5.56 0.21
C ASP A 231 4.90 -5.69 0.00
N GLU A 232 5.49 -6.69 0.63
CA GLU A 232 6.93 -6.99 0.54
C GLU A 232 7.39 -7.38 -0.88
N ARG A 233 6.46 -7.75 -1.75
CA ARG A 233 6.70 -8.13 -3.15
C ARG A 233 6.52 -6.97 -4.13
N GLY A 234 6.15 -5.78 -3.61
CA GLY A 234 5.86 -4.60 -4.43
C GLY A 234 4.50 -4.64 -5.12
N LYS A 235 3.57 -5.50 -4.69
CA LYS A 235 2.19 -5.50 -5.14
C LYS A 235 1.33 -4.63 -4.24
N VAL A 236 0.26 -4.07 -4.80
CA VAL A 236 -0.71 -3.29 -4.04
C VAL A 236 -1.45 -4.23 -3.09
N SER A 237 -1.24 -4.05 -1.79
CA SER A 237 -1.94 -4.78 -0.73
C SER A 237 -3.33 -4.19 -0.49
N PHE A 238 -3.41 -2.88 -0.37
CA PHE A 238 -4.65 -2.11 -0.28
C PHE A 238 -4.36 -0.64 -0.64
N THR A 239 -5.40 0.18 -0.69
CA THR A 239 -5.27 1.60 -0.95
C THR A 239 -5.82 2.42 0.20
N LEU A 240 -5.19 3.57 0.49
CA LEU A 240 -5.79 4.61 1.30
C LEU A 240 -6.47 5.62 0.40
N VAL A 241 -7.67 6.01 0.77
CA VAL A 241 -8.51 6.94 0.02
C VAL A 241 -8.96 8.07 0.93
N MET A 242 -8.59 9.29 0.60
CA MET A 242 -9.10 10.52 1.22
C MET A 242 -10.29 11.00 0.41
N ALA A 243 -11.45 11.13 1.02
CA ALA A 243 -12.69 11.56 0.39
C ALA A 243 -13.51 12.45 1.32
N GLY A 244 -14.52 13.12 0.78
CA GLY A 244 -15.36 14.03 1.56
C GLY A 244 -14.80 15.46 1.63
N PHE A 245 -14.01 15.88 0.67
CA PHE A 245 -13.56 17.27 0.58
C PHE A 245 -14.74 18.23 0.44
N HIS A 246 -14.83 19.19 1.34
CA HIS A 246 -15.94 20.16 1.39
C HIS A 246 -15.86 21.25 0.33
N ALA A 247 -14.64 21.58 -0.10
CA ALA A 247 -14.39 22.66 -1.05
C ALA A 247 -13.57 22.17 -2.24
N GLN A 248 -13.65 22.91 -3.33
CA GLN A 248 -12.71 22.76 -4.43
C GLN A 248 -11.31 23.15 -3.94
N MET A 249 -10.27 22.56 -4.54
CA MET A 249 -8.88 22.87 -4.19
C MET A 249 -8.07 23.22 -5.44
N SER A 250 -7.06 24.06 -5.27
CA SER A 250 -6.09 24.29 -6.35
C SER A 250 -5.29 23.02 -6.65
N GLY A 251 -4.73 22.95 -7.86
CA GLY A 251 -3.83 21.85 -8.20
C GLY A 251 -2.62 21.78 -7.27
N ALA A 252 -2.11 22.92 -6.80
CA ALA A 252 -1.04 22.94 -5.81
C ALA A 252 -1.46 22.28 -4.49
N GLN A 253 -2.67 22.55 -4.00
CA GLN A 253 -3.22 21.90 -2.80
C GLN A 253 -3.47 20.40 -3.04
N ALA A 254 -3.96 20.02 -4.23
CA ALA A 254 -4.17 18.61 -4.58
C ALA A 254 -2.84 17.82 -4.66
N LEU A 255 -1.80 18.41 -5.22
CA LEU A 255 -0.45 17.83 -5.26
C LEU A 255 0.15 17.70 -3.87
N GLU A 256 -0.02 18.72 -3.02
CA GLU A 256 0.46 18.67 -1.62
C GLU A 256 -0.27 17.57 -0.83
N ALA A 257 -1.59 17.53 -0.85
CA ALA A 257 -2.39 16.54 -0.14
C ALA A 257 -2.15 15.11 -0.66
N GLY A 258 -2.05 14.95 -1.99
CA GLY A 258 -1.71 13.67 -2.62
C GLY A 258 -0.31 13.19 -2.24
N GLY A 259 0.67 14.09 -2.20
CA GLY A 259 2.04 13.78 -1.75
C GLY A 259 2.09 13.39 -0.26
N ARG A 260 1.29 13.99 0.60
CA ARG A 260 1.16 13.59 2.01
C ARG A 260 0.54 12.20 2.14
N LEU A 261 -0.51 11.92 1.38
CA LEU A 261 -1.13 10.59 1.34
C LEU A 261 -0.14 9.53 0.83
N GLN A 262 0.56 9.81 -0.25
CA GLN A 262 1.61 8.93 -0.80
C GLN A 262 2.70 8.64 0.24
N SER A 263 3.20 9.68 0.92
CA SER A 263 4.25 9.53 1.93
C SER A 263 3.78 8.68 3.12
N ALA A 264 2.52 8.82 3.54
CA ALA A 264 1.92 7.98 4.58
C ALA A 264 1.87 6.50 4.13
N CYS A 265 1.39 6.23 2.92
CA CYS A 265 1.36 4.88 2.35
C CYS A 265 2.76 4.27 2.21
N GLU A 266 3.75 5.07 1.84
CA GLU A 266 5.15 4.62 1.72
C GLU A 266 5.73 4.25 3.09
N ARG A 267 5.50 5.05 4.15
CA ARG A 267 5.94 4.70 5.52
C ARG A 267 5.35 3.38 5.97
N VAL A 268 4.05 3.16 5.76
CA VAL A 268 3.39 1.88 6.07
C VAL A 268 4.03 0.73 5.31
N SER A 269 4.21 0.88 3.99
CA SER A 269 4.81 -0.16 3.12
C SER A 269 6.22 -0.53 3.56
N ARG A 270 7.07 0.47 3.86
CA ARG A 270 8.46 0.26 4.30
C ARG A 270 8.54 -0.40 5.67
N PHE A 271 7.72 0.02 6.61
CA PHE A 271 7.68 -0.56 7.95
C PHE A 271 7.25 -2.04 7.92
N VAL A 272 6.15 -2.38 7.24
CA VAL A 272 5.68 -3.77 7.16
C VAL A 272 6.60 -4.67 6.33
N ALA A 273 7.38 -4.11 5.41
CA ALA A 273 8.44 -4.82 4.69
C ALA A 273 9.73 -5.00 5.52
N GLY A 274 9.77 -4.50 6.77
CA GLY A 274 10.95 -4.56 7.65
C GLY A 274 12.12 -3.69 7.18
N ARG A 275 11.87 -2.71 6.32
CA ARG A 275 12.90 -1.80 5.78
C ARG A 275 13.14 -0.57 6.66
N ASP A 276 12.17 -0.19 7.48
CA ASP A 276 12.27 0.84 8.49
C ASP A 276 12.12 0.22 9.88
N HIS A 277 13.05 0.56 10.77
CA HIS A 277 13.09 0.05 12.16
C HIS A 277 12.30 0.92 13.14
N GLU A 278 11.94 2.13 12.74
CA GLU A 278 11.12 3.03 13.53
C GLU A 278 9.66 2.89 13.09
N ALA A 279 8.82 2.45 14.05
CA ALA A 279 7.39 2.50 13.85
C ALA A 279 6.96 3.96 13.59
N PRO A 280 5.94 4.21 12.75
CA PRO A 280 5.36 5.55 12.61
C PRO A 280 5.10 6.13 14.01
N GLU A 281 5.53 7.36 14.27
CA GLU A 281 5.64 8.01 15.61
C GLU A 281 4.45 7.81 16.56
N THR A 282 3.28 7.53 16.03
CA THR A 282 2.04 7.35 16.81
C THR A 282 1.94 5.98 17.48
N GLU A 283 2.55 4.92 16.93
CA GLU A 283 2.49 3.56 17.51
C GLU A 283 3.52 3.35 18.64
N ALA A 284 4.66 4.01 18.56
CA ALA A 284 5.65 3.98 19.65
C ALA A 284 5.06 4.47 20.98
N ARG A 285 4.06 5.36 20.95
CA ARG A 285 3.34 5.84 22.17
C ARG A 285 2.32 4.84 22.69
N LEU A 286 1.66 4.06 21.83
CA LEU A 286 0.65 3.07 22.23
C LEU A 286 1.30 1.81 22.81
N LEU A 287 2.45 1.40 22.31
CA LEU A 287 3.20 0.25 22.82
C LEU A 287 3.93 0.55 24.15
N ALA A 288 4.22 1.81 24.42
CA ALA A 288 4.86 2.23 25.67
C ALA A 288 3.86 2.35 26.86
N THR A 289 2.55 2.23 26.60
CA THR A 289 1.48 2.36 27.60
C THR A 289 0.72 1.07 27.85
N ALA A 290 1.08 -0.05 27.19
CA ALA A 290 0.57 -1.40 27.41
C ALA A 290 1.61 -2.26 28.16
#